data_68a2920142949674a345ae32b8bb85fe
#
_entry.id   68a2920142949674a345ae32b8bb85fe
#
_cell.length_a   1.000
_cell.length_b   1.000
_cell.length_c   1.000
_cell.angle_alpha   90.00
_cell.angle_beta   90.00
_cell.angle_gamma   90.00
#
_symmetry.space_group_name_H-M   'P 1'
#
loop_
_entity.id
_entity.type
_entity.pdbx_description
1 polymer ?
#
loop_
_entity_poly.entity_id
_entity_poly.type
_entity_poly.pdbx_seq_one_letter_code
_entity_poly.pdbx_strand_id
1 'polypeptide(L)'
;MLSSTYGLQHGHAVAITLGKFFEYNMPNSNKLINGKKDKKYIKRTMKNLYKLMGYNNSKKCESYWYKTMQKVGLRFKHLGINKKSNINNLIKGVDANRLKNNPIKLDSDDLRMILDNL
;
A
#
# COMPACT_ATOMS: atom_id res chain seq x y z
N MET A 1 6.43 11.08 -3.91
CA MET A 1 7.57 10.19 -4.22
C MET A 1 7.44 9.54 -5.59
N LEU A 2 6.52 8.57 -5.82
CA LEU A 2 6.31 7.99 -7.16
C LEU A 2 5.96 9.02 -8.22
N SER A 3 5.11 9.98 -7.89
CA SER A 3 4.72 11.07 -8.82
C SER A 3 5.90 11.95 -9.20
N SER A 4 6.77 12.33 -8.28
CA SER A 4 7.96 13.16 -8.57
C SER A 4 9.05 12.39 -9.28
N THR A 5 9.29 11.12 -8.92
CA THR A 5 10.37 10.29 -9.49
C THR A 5 10.05 9.80 -10.91
N TYR A 6 8.78 9.47 -11.17
CA TYR A 6 8.35 8.88 -12.45
C TYR A 6 7.45 9.81 -13.27
N GLY A 7 7.24 11.06 -12.84
CA GLY A 7 6.36 12.00 -13.53
C GLY A 7 4.88 11.59 -13.52
N LEU A 8 4.46 10.75 -12.57
CA LEU A 8 3.09 10.27 -12.48
C LEU A 8 2.18 11.32 -11.84
N GLN A 9 0.95 11.37 -12.30
CA GLN A 9 -0.09 12.11 -11.58
C GLN A 9 -0.31 11.50 -10.20
N HIS A 10 -0.65 12.34 -9.20
CA HIS A 10 -0.78 11.90 -7.81
C HIS A 10 -1.75 10.73 -7.64
N GLY A 11 -2.92 10.79 -8.27
CA GLY A 11 -3.91 9.71 -8.21
C GLY A 11 -3.39 8.37 -8.75
N HIS A 12 -2.61 8.40 -9.84
CA HIS A 12 -1.98 7.21 -10.40
C HIS A 12 -0.94 6.64 -9.43
N ALA A 13 -0.09 7.50 -8.85
CA ALA A 13 0.91 7.08 -7.87
C ALA A 13 0.28 6.41 -6.64
N VAL A 14 -0.85 6.93 -6.14
CA VAL A 14 -1.61 6.31 -5.05
C VAL A 14 -2.19 4.96 -5.47
N ALA A 15 -2.79 4.89 -6.66
CA ALA A 15 -3.42 3.66 -7.15
C ALA A 15 -2.44 2.48 -7.27
N ILE A 16 -1.19 2.74 -7.62
CA ILE A 16 -0.16 1.70 -7.74
C ILE A 16 0.06 0.96 -6.41
N THR A 17 0.09 1.68 -5.30
CA THR A 17 0.48 1.12 -4.00
C THR A 17 -0.70 0.76 -3.11
N LEU A 18 -1.83 1.42 -3.26
CA LEU A 18 -2.96 1.30 -2.33
C LEU A 18 -3.46 -0.14 -2.17
N GLY A 19 -3.51 -0.91 -3.24
CA GLY A 19 -3.98 -2.30 -3.17
C GLY A 19 -3.17 -3.19 -2.22
N LYS A 20 -1.87 -2.93 -2.09
CA LYS A 20 -1.00 -3.67 -1.16
C LYS A 20 -1.32 -3.40 0.31
N PHE A 21 -1.85 -2.22 0.61
CA PHE A 21 -2.21 -1.85 1.97
C PHE A 21 -3.48 -2.52 2.49
N PHE A 22 -4.31 -3.10 1.64
CA PHE A 22 -5.44 -3.91 2.09
C PHE A 22 -5.00 -5.09 2.96
N GLU A 23 -3.91 -5.75 2.60
CA GLU A 23 -3.34 -6.84 3.39
C GLU A 23 -2.40 -6.31 4.48
N TYR A 24 -1.51 -5.37 4.13
CA TYR A 24 -0.51 -4.86 5.07
C TYR A 24 -1.13 -4.25 6.32
N ASN A 25 -2.21 -3.49 6.19
CA ASN A 25 -2.86 -2.81 7.31
C ASN A 25 -3.78 -3.72 8.14
N MET A 26 -3.96 -4.98 7.77
CA MET A 26 -4.64 -5.93 8.65
C MET A 26 -3.69 -6.29 9.80
N PRO A 27 -4.05 -5.98 11.08
CA PRO A 27 -3.16 -6.23 12.20
C PRO A 27 -2.95 -7.72 12.45
N ASN A 28 -1.74 -8.06 12.91
CA ASN A 28 -1.41 -9.39 13.44
C ASN A 28 -0.53 -9.25 14.69
N SER A 29 -0.15 -10.37 15.33
CA SER A 29 0.61 -10.37 16.57
C SER A 29 2.01 -9.73 16.44
N ASN A 30 2.59 -9.71 15.25
CA ASN A 30 3.96 -9.24 14.99
C ASN A 30 4.03 -7.78 14.54
N LYS A 31 2.91 -7.17 14.18
CA LYS A 31 2.87 -5.80 13.68
C LYS A 31 2.68 -4.81 14.80
N LEU A 32 3.47 -3.73 14.78
CA LEU A 32 3.35 -2.60 15.68
C LEU A 32 2.36 -1.58 15.12
N ILE A 33 1.71 -0.84 16.01
CA ILE A 33 0.66 0.12 15.67
C ILE A 33 1.17 1.54 15.83
N ASN A 34 0.80 2.41 14.89
CA ASN A 34 0.92 3.85 15.02
C ASN A 34 -0.34 4.43 15.68
N GLY A 35 -0.15 5.50 16.46
CA GLY A 35 -1.26 6.24 17.03
C GLY A 35 -1.90 5.55 18.24
N LYS A 36 -3.12 6.01 18.59
CA LYS A 36 -3.80 5.66 19.85
C LYS A 36 -4.84 4.54 19.71
N LYS A 37 -5.17 4.11 18.50
CA LYS A 37 -6.16 3.05 18.28
C LYS A 37 -5.51 1.69 18.47
N ASP A 38 -6.25 0.75 19.08
CA ASP A 38 -5.75 -0.61 19.28
C ASP A 38 -5.92 -1.50 18.04
N LYS A 39 -5.31 -2.69 18.09
CA LYS A 39 -5.39 -3.67 17.00
C LYS A 39 -6.83 -4.09 16.69
N LYS A 40 -7.66 -4.22 17.70
CA LYS A 40 -9.07 -4.61 17.56
C LYS A 40 -9.86 -3.58 16.73
N TYR A 41 -9.64 -2.31 17.00
CA TYR A 41 -10.25 -1.21 16.24
C TYR A 41 -9.79 -1.24 14.79
N ILE A 42 -8.49 -1.37 14.54
CA ILE A 42 -7.93 -1.40 13.18
C ILE A 42 -8.46 -2.61 12.41
N LYS A 43 -8.47 -3.78 13.03
CA LYS A 43 -9.01 -5.00 12.42
C LYS A 43 -10.47 -4.84 12.01
N ARG A 44 -11.30 -4.28 12.88
CA ARG A 44 -12.71 -4.01 12.59
C ARG A 44 -12.87 -3.04 11.42
N THR A 45 -12.09 -1.97 11.41
CA THR A 45 -12.10 -0.97 10.35
C THR A 45 -11.71 -1.58 9.01
N MET A 46 -10.65 -2.40 8.98
CA MET A 46 -10.24 -3.10 7.76
C MET A 46 -11.30 -4.07 7.25
N LYS A 47 -11.91 -4.84 8.15
CA LYS A 47 -13.03 -5.75 7.78
C LYS A 47 -14.23 -4.99 7.21
N ASN A 48 -14.57 -3.84 7.78
CA ASN A 48 -15.64 -2.98 7.26
C ASN A 48 -15.29 -2.45 5.87
N LEU A 49 -14.04 -2.07 5.64
CA LEU A 49 -13.56 -1.63 4.33
C LEU A 49 -13.71 -2.75 3.29
N TYR A 50 -13.33 -3.98 3.62
CA TYR A 50 -13.51 -5.12 2.72
C TYR A 50 -14.98 -5.36 2.36
N LYS A 51 -15.87 -5.27 3.35
CA LYS A 51 -17.32 -5.40 3.11
C LYS A 51 -17.85 -4.32 2.17
N LEU A 52 -17.40 -3.06 2.33
CA LEU A 52 -17.77 -1.98 1.43
C LEU A 52 -17.33 -2.22 -0.01
N MET A 53 -16.23 -2.93 -0.21
CA MET A 53 -15.78 -3.35 -1.53
C MET A 53 -16.51 -4.61 -2.05
N GLY A 54 -17.34 -5.25 -1.24
CA GLY A 54 -18.08 -6.46 -1.59
C GLY A 54 -17.35 -7.78 -1.31
N TYR A 55 -16.31 -7.74 -0.46
CA TYR A 55 -15.48 -8.91 -0.14
C TYR A 55 -15.30 -9.07 1.37
N ASN A 56 -14.70 -10.21 1.77
CA ASN A 56 -14.45 -10.56 3.17
C ASN A 56 -12.98 -10.77 3.51
N ASN A 57 -12.06 -10.62 2.56
CA ASN A 57 -10.63 -10.75 2.81
C ASN A 57 -9.79 -9.78 1.97
N SER A 58 -8.56 -9.53 2.43
CA SER A 58 -7.62 -8.58 1.83
C SER A 58 -7.21 -8.96 0.41
N LYS A 59 -6.96 -10.24 0.14
CA LYS A 59 -6.48 -10.70 -1.17
C LYS A 59 -7.52 -10.50 -2.28
N LYS A 60 -8.79 -10.73 -1.98
CA LYS A 60 -9.88 -10.45 -2.93
C LYS A 60 -10.04 -8.96 -3.19
N CYS A 61 -9.91 -8.13 -2.16
CA CYS A 61 -9.93 -6.67 -2.29
C CYS A 61 -8.75 -6.17 -3.13
N GLU A 62 -7.56 -6.67 -2.89
CA GLU A 62 -6.36 -6.35 -3.68
C GLU A 62 -6.54 -6.74 -5.15
N SER A 63 -6.98 -7.97 -5.42
CA SER A 63 -7.21 -8.45 -6.78
C SER A 63 -8.25 -7.61 -7.51
N TYR A 64 -9.37 -7.31 -6.87
CA TYR A 64 -10.41 -6.43 -7.41
C TYR A 64 -9.87 -5.04 -7.73
N TRP A 65 -9.08 -4.47 -6.81
CA TRP A 65 -8.46 -3.16 -6.99
C TRP A 65 -7.60 -3.11 -8.24
N TYR A 66 -6.66 -4.04 -8.40
CA TYR A 66 -5.75 -4.04 -9.55
C TYR A 66 -6.43 -4.36 -10.86
N LYS A 67 -7.42 -5.25 -10.87
CA LYS A 67 -8.24 -5.50 -12.07
C LYS A 67 -9.01 -4.25 -12.49
N THR A 68 -9.57 -3.52 -11.54
CA THR A 68 -10.27 -2.26 -11.80
C THR A 68 -9.32 -1.20 -12.34
N MET A 69 -8.13 -1.06 -11.74
CA MET A 69 -7.11 -0.13 -12.23
C MET A 69 -6.67 -0.45 -13.66
N GLN A 70 -6.51 -1.72 -14.00
CA GLN A 70 -6.21 -2.13 -15.37
C GLN A 70 -7.33 -1.76 -16.36
N LYS A 71 -8.59 -1.93 -15.97
CA LYS A 71 -9.75 -1.57 -16.81
C LYS A 71 -9.80 -0.07 -17.13
N VAL A 72 -9.39 0.78 -16.20
CA VAL A 72 -9.31 2.22 -16.44
C VAL A 72 -7.98 2.68 -17.07
N GLY A 73 -7.14 1.74 -17.49
CA GLY A 73 -5.90 2.01 -18.23
C GLY A 73 -4.67 2.31 -17.37
N LEU A 74 -4.75 2.15 -16.05
CA LEU A 74 -3.59 2.32 -15.15
C LEU A 74 -2.76 1.04 -15.11
N ARG A 75 -1.62 1.04 -15.79
CA ARG A 75 -0.69 -0.09 -15.84
C ARG A 75 0.60 0.24 -15.09
N PHE A 76 1.11 -0.74 -14.36
CA PHE A 76 2.26 -0.56 -13.46
C PHE A 76 3.55 -1.19 -14.00
N LYS A 77 3.45 -2.24 -14.79
CA LYS A 77 4.59 -3.05 -15.25
C LYS A 77 5.59 -2.29 -16.12
N HIS A 78 5.16 -1.22 -16.76
CA HIS A 78 6.02 -0.45 -17.68
C HIS A 78 6.82 0.66 -17.00
N LEU A 79 6.61 0.86 -15.69
CA LEU A 79 7.26 1.94 -14.96
C LEU A 79 8.68 1.57 -14.46
N GLY A 80 9.07 0.29 -14.53
CA GLY A 80 10.35 -0.19 -14.03
C GLY A 80 10.54 -0.02 -12.52
N ILE A 81 9.46 0.16 -11.78
CA ILE A 81 9.47 0.39 -10.31
C ILE A 81 10.10 -0.79 -9.57
N ASN A 82 9.91 -2.00 -10.06
CA ASN A 82 10.40 -3.22 -9.46
C ASN A 82 11.91 -3.47 -9.62
N LYS A 83 12.62 -2.63 -10.34
CA LYS A 83 14.10 -2.72 -10.38
C LYS A 83 14.67 -2.35 -9.01
N LYS A 84 15.58 -3.18 -8.50
CA LYS A 84 16.16 -3.03 -7.15
C LYS A 84 16.74 -1.62 -6.89
N SER A 85 17.42 -1.03 -7.87
CA SER A 85 17.96 0.33 -7.75
C SER A 85 16.87 1.38 -7.59
N ASN A 86 15.75 1.24 -8.32
CA ASN A 86 14.62 2.16 -8.25
C ASN A 86 13.90 2.05 -6.91
N ILE A 87 13.70 0.84 -6.40
CA ILE A 87 13.10 0.58 -5.09
C ILE A 87 13.91 1.23 -3.98
N ASN A 88 15.25 1.08 -4.01
CA ASN A 88 16.13 1.71 -3.03
C ASN A 88 15.99 3.25 -3.04
N ASN A 89 15.95 3.85 -4.21
CA ASN A 89 15.79 5.30 -4.34
C ASN A 89 14.43 5.77 -3.85
N LEU A 90 13.37 5.01 -4.14
CA LEU A 90 12.03 5.31 -3.64
C LEU A 90 11.97 5.27 -2.12
N ILE A 91 12.55 4.24 -1.50
CA ILE A 91 12.58 4.09 -0.03
C ILE A 91 13.32 5.24 0.62
N LYS A 92 14.47 5.65 0.07
CA LYS A 92 15.24 6.81 0.56
C LYS A 92 14.45 8.12 0.50
N GLY A 93 13.56 8.26 -0.47
CA GLY A 93 12.74 9.46 -0.64
C GLY A 93 11.47 9.49 0.21
N VAL A 94 11.19 8.46 1.01
CA VAL A 94 9.99 8.42 1.85
C VAL A 94 10.16 9.32 3.07
N ASP A 95 9.17 10.18 3.31
CA ASP A 95 9.09 10.99 4.51
C ASP A 95 8.62 10.14 5.70
N ALA A 96 9.53 9.88 6.64
CA ALA A 96 9.25 9.09 7.84
C ALA A 96 8.11 9.67 8.69
N ASN A 97 7.92 11.00 8.70
CA ASN A 97 6.82 11.61 9.44
C ASN A 97 5.46 11.29 8.83
N ARG A 98 5.39 11.18 7.50
CA ARG A 98 4.14 10.81 6.81
C ARG A 98 3.79 9.34 7.01
N LEU A 99 4.77 8.46 7.20
CA LEU A 99 4.53 7.05 7.49
C LEU A 99 3.79 6.84 8.82
N LYS A 100 3.90 7.76 9.76
CA LYS A 100 3.18 7.71 11.04
C LYS A 100 1.66 7.82 10.88
N ASN A 101 1.19 8.29 9.75
CA ASN A 101 -0.25 8.36 9.44
C ASN A 101 -0.84 7.00 9.06
N ASN A 102 0.00 6.02 8.69
CA ASN A 102 -0.49 4.66 8.46
C ASN A 102 -0.80 3.99 9.80
N PRO A 103 -1.91 3.24 9.93
CA PRO A 103 -2.28 2.62 11.20
C PRO A 103 -1.27 1.57 11.69
N ILE A 104 -0.60 0.90 10.78
CA ILE A 104 0.46 -0.07 11.08
C ILE A 104 1.83 0.57 10.84
N LYS A 105 2.79 0.36 11.74
CA LYS A 105 4.16 0.86 11.54
C LYS A 105 4.80 0.24 10.32
N LEU A 106 5.52 1.07 9.58
CA LEU A 106 6.26 0.72 8.38
C LEU A 106 7.73 1.10 8.57
N ASP A 107 8.62 0.15 8.36
CA ASP A 107 10.05 0.43 8.22
C ASP A 107 10.51 0.27 6.76
N SER A 108 11.81 0.40 6.53
CA SER A 108 12.37 0.30 5.18
C SER A 108 12.22 -1.11 4.58
N ASP A 109 12.25 -2.15 5.41
CA ASP A 109 12.09 -3.53 4.94
C ASP A 109 10.64 -3.81 4.56
N ASP A 110 9.69 -3.28 5.33
CA ASP A 110 8.26 -3.34 4.99
C ASP A 110 7.97 -2.66 3.66
N LEU A 111 8.52 -1.45 3.46
CA LEU A 111 8.37 -0.71 2.20
C LEU A 111 8.97 -1.46 1.02
N ARG A 112 10.14 -2.09 1.23
CA ARG A 112 10.78 -2.92 0.21
C ARG A 112 9.89 -4.09 -0.18
N MET A 113 9.34 -4.80 0.79
CA MET A 113 8.45 -5.93 0.56
C MET A 113 7.20 -5.50 -0.24
N ILE A 114 6.60 -4.37 0.12
CA ILE A 114 5.44 -3.83 -0.60
C ILE A 114 5.79 -3.49 -2.05
N LEU A 115 6.91 -2.81 -2.28
CA LEU A 115 7.33 -2.37 -3.60
C LEU A 115 7.83 -3.53 -4.49
N ASP A 116 8.48 -4.54 -3.91
CA ASP A 116 8.93 -5.73 -4.65
C ASP A 116 7.74 -6.56 -5.20
N ASN A 117 6.58 -6.46 -4.57
CA ASN A 117 5.38 -7.20 -4.94
C ASN A 117 4.39 -6.40 -5.81
N LEU A 118 4.81 -5.27 -6.34
CA LEU A 118 3.97 -4.48 -7.25
C LEU A 118 3.81 -5.10 -8.65
#